data_d75c2e798e8cde318d4971748b3ba818
#
_entry.id   d75c2e798e8cde318d4971748b3ba818
#
_cell.length_a   1.000
_cell.length_b   1.000
_cell.length_c   1.000
_cell.angle_alpha   90.00
_cell.angle_beta   90.00
_cell.angle_gamma   90.00
#
_symmetry.space_group_name_H-M   'P 1'
#
loop_
_entity.id
_entity.type
_entity.pdbx_description
1 polymer ?
#
loop_
_entity_poly.entity_id
_entity_poly.type
_entity_poly.pdbx_seq_one_letter_code
_entity_poly.pdbx_strand_id
1 'polypeptide(L)'
;MNKSSNTPFASTEKKLGLYPVVDSIEWIERLLKTGVTTLQLRIKDKQPEDVEQEIIKAIKLGKQYHARLFINDYWQLAIKHQAYGVHLGQEDLDIADLNAIKHAGLRLGISTHDEAELQKAKALYPSYIALGHIFPTTTKEMPSKPQGLKALKHQVEQTPDFPTVAIGGISLERVPDVVATGVGSVALVSAITKAPDWQQVTRKLLELVEGKPSC
;
A
#
# COMPACT_ATOMS: atom_id res chain seq x y z
N MET A 1 9.64 -33.62 -5.47
CA MET A 1 10.29 -32.44 -4.84
C MET A 1 10.05 -31.25 -5.76
N ASN A 2 8.93 -30.52 -5.54
CA ASN A 2 8.66 -29.28 -6.25
C ASN A 2 9.62 -28.21 -5.71
N LYS A 3 10.61 -27.84 -6.51
CA LYS A 3 11.35 -26.57 -6.29
C LYS A 3 10.31 -25.46 -6.46
N SER A 4 9.81 -24.87 -5.37
CA SER A 4 9.09 -23.63 -5.45
C SER A 4 10.03 -22.65 -6.14
N SER A 5 9.70 -22.22 -7.34
CA SER A 5 10.49 -21.27 -8.09
C SER A 5 10.47 -19.95 -7.32
N ASN A 6 11.62 -19.60 -6.72
CA ASN A 6 11.83 -18.38 -5.93
C ASN A 6 11.91 -17.16 -6.87
N THR A 7 11.04 -17.12 -7.88
CA THR A 7 10.93 -16.00 -8.82
C THR A 7 10.21 -14.83 -8.14
N PRO A 8 10.69 -13.60 -8.30
CA PRO A 8 10.04 -12.43 -7.73
C PRO A 8 8.66 -12.19 -8.32
N PHE A 9 7.81 -11.49 -7.59
CA PHE A 9 6.56 -10.93 -8.12
C PHE A 9 6.84 -9.85 -9.16
N ALA A 10 5.85 -9.49 -9.97
CA ALA A 10 5.97 -8.42 -10.95
C ALA A 10 6.49 -7.13 -10.28
N SER A 11 7.47 -6.48 -10.90
CA SER A 11 8.08 -5.27 -10.34
C SER A 11 7.13 -4.08 -10.36
N THR A 12 7.35 -3.15 -9.44
CA THR A 12 6.72 -1.83 -9.43
C THR A 12 7.79 -0.74 -9.32
N GLU A 13 7.38 0.52 -9.28
CA GLU A 13 8.31 1.63 -9.11
C GLU A 13 9.07 1.53 -7.77
N LYS A 14 10.34 1.91 -7.77
CA LYS A 14 11.17 1.94 -6.54
C LYS A 14 10.57 2.87 -5.48
N LYS A 15 9.95 3.96 -5.92
CA LYS A 15 9.21 4.91 -5.09
C LYS A 15 7.77 4.96 -5.57
N LEU A 16 6.85 4.50 -4.75
CA LEU A 16 5.41 4.59 -5.02
C LEU A 16 4.84 5.99 -4.72
N GLY A 17 5.62 6.83 -4.03
CA GLY A 17 5.24 8.18 -3.68
C GLY A 17 4.18 8.27 -2.59
N LEU A 18 3.25 9.21 -2.74
CA LEU A 18 2.08 9.31 -1.87
C LEU A 18 1.13 8.15 -2.14
N TYR A 19 0.78 7.40 -1.10
CA TYR A 19 0.01 6.17 -1.21
C TYR A 19 -1.23 6.20 -0.31
N PRO A 20 -2.32 6.88 -0.69
CA PRO A 20 -3.58 6.85 0.05
C PRO A 20 -4.21 5.46 0.06
N VAL A 21 -4.71 5.06 1.24
CA VAL A 21 -5.53 3.86 1.43
C VAL A 21 -6.95 4.32 1.74
N VAL A 22 -7.89 3.97 0.90
CA VAL A 22 -9.27 4.47 0.95
C VAL A 22 -10.29 3.33 0.75
N ASP A 23 -11.53 3.56 1.15
CA ASP A 23 -12.58 2.55 1.24
C ASP A 23 -13.69 2.68 0.21
N SER A 24 -13.60 3.64 -0.71
CA SER A 24 -14.65 3.89 -1.69
C SER A 24 -14.14 4.37 -3.05
N ILE A 25 -14.96 4.14 -4.07
CA ILE A 25 -14.72 4.60 -5.44
C ILE A 25 -14.68 6.13 -5.52
N GLU A 26 -15.51 6.78 -4.73
CA GLU A 26 -15.55 8.24 -4.68
C GLU A 26 -14.21 8.82 -4.25
N TRP A 27 -13.56 8.24 -3.23
CA TRP A 27 -12.23 8.63 -2.82
C TRP A 27 -11.16 8.31 -3.87
N ILE A 28 -11.25 7.15 -4.53
CA ILE A 28 -10.34 6.79 -5.63
C ILE A 28 -10.39 7.86 -6.71
N GLU A 29 -11.60 8.21 -7.19
CA GLU A 29 -11.77 9.19 -8.25
C GLU A 29 -11.29 10.59 -7.86
N ARG A 30 -11.64 11.03 -6.64
CA ARG A 30 -11.19 12.32 -6.09
C ARG A 30 -9.67 12.45 -6.08
N LEU A 31 -8.98 11.43 -5.57
CA LEU A 31 -7.53 11.44 -5.43
C LEU A 31 -6.80 11.33 -6.77
N LEU A 32 -7.31 10.53 -7.70
CA LEU A 32 -6.75 10.45 -9.06
C LEU A 32 -6.81 11.81 -9.77
N LYS A 33 -7.90 12.57 -9.60
CA LYS A 33 -8.05 13.93 -10.16
C LYS A 33 -7.06 14.95 -9.56
N THR A 34 -6.49 14.69 -8.38
CA THR A 34 -5.46 15.56 -7.77
C THR A 34 -4.03 15.18 -8.17
N GLY A 35 -3.86 14.17 -9.03
CA GLY A 35 -2.54 13.74 -9.49
C GLY A 35 -1.88 12.64 -8.64
N VAL A 36 -2.60 12.05 -7.69
CA VAL A 36 -2.14 10.85 -6.98
C VAL A 36 -2.03 9.69 -7.98
N THR A 37 -0.89 9.00 -7.97
CA THR A 37 -0.60 7.93 -8.92
C THR A 37 -0.52 6.53 -8.30
N THR A 38 -0.59 6.43 -6.98
CA THR A 38 -0.62 5.14 -6.25
C THR A 38 -1.72 5.17 -5.22
N LEU A 39 -2.59 4.16 -5.21
CA LEU A 39 -3.73 4.06 -4.28
C LEU A 39 -3.97 2.62 -3.88
N GLN A 40 -4.66 2.44 -2.75
CA GLN A 40 -5.18 1.15 -2.34
C GLN A 40 -6.68 1.27 -2.06
N LEU A 41 -7.48 0.41 -2.67
CA LEU A 41 -8.87 0.20 -2.28
C LEU A 41 -8.92 -0.83 -1.16
N ARG A 42 -9.37 -0.42 0.03
CA ARG A 42 -9.47 -1.25 1.23
C ARG A 42 -10.90 -1.23 1.79
N ILE A 43 -11.73 -2.11 1.27
CA ILE A 43 -13.07 -2.39 1.81
C ILE A 43 -12.94 -3.58 2.77
N LYS A 44 -13.44 -3.45 3.99
CA LYS A 44 -13.35 -4.48 5.02
C LYS A 44 -14.74 -5.06 5.34
N ASP A 45 -14.72 -6.29 5.87
CA ASP A 45 -15.87 -6.94 6.48
C ASP A 45 -17.07 -7.13 5.54
N LYS A 46 -16.79 -7.33 4.24
CA LYS A 46 -17.80 -7.64 3.21
C LYS A 46 -17.47 -8.93 2.48
N GLN A 47 -18.51 -9.61 1.98
CA GLN A 47 -18.32 -10.77 1.12
C GLN A 47 -17.80 -10.34 -0.26
N PRO A 48 -17.04 -11.19 -0.98
CA PRO A 48 -16.53 -10.87 -2.30
C PRO A 48 -17.62 -10.42 -3.28
N GLU A 49 -18.79 -11.02 -3.24
CA GLU A 49 -19.94 -10.72 -4.11
C GLU A 49 -20.45 -9.28 -3.91
N ASP A 50 -20.36 -8.78 -2.67
CA ASP A 50 -20.83 -7.44 -2.30
C ASP A 50 -19.89 -6.33 -2.75
N VAL A 51 -18.61 -6.65 -3.00
CA VAL A 51 -17.56 -5.67 -3.35
C VAL A 51 -17.08 -5.77 -4.78
N GLU A 52 -17.45 -6.81 -5.50
CA GLU A 52 -16.91 -7.08 -6.85
C GLU A 52 -17.12 -5.91 -7.81
N GLN A 53 -18.31 -5.30 -7.81
CA GLN A 53 -18.61 -4.18 -8.69
C GLN A 53 -17.80 -2.92 -8.35
N GLU A 54 -17.51 -2.70 -7.08
CA GLU A 54 -16.64 -1.59 -6.64
C GLU A 54 -15.20 -1.83 -7.08
N ILE A 55 -14.70 -3.06 -6.94
CA ILE A 55 -13.37 -3.46 -7.39
C ILE A 55 -13.22 -3.28 -8.90
N ILE A 56 -14.22 -3.70 -9.71
CA ILE A 56 -14.23 -3.50 -11.17
C ILE A 56 -14.12 -2.02 -11.52
N LYS A 57 -14.93 -1.17 -10.88
CA LYS A 57 -14.91 0.29 -11.11
C LYS A 57 -13.55 0.89 -10.73
N ALA A 58 -12.99 0.50 -9.59
CA ALA A 58 -11.67 0.95 -9.14
C ALA A 58 -10.57 0.58 -10.13
N ILE A 59 -10.55 -0.68 -10.58
CA ILE A 59 -9.58 -1.16 -11.58
C ILE A 59 -9.69 -0.36 -12.88
N LYS A 60 -10.92 -0.08 -13.33
CA LYS A 60 -11.16 0.73 -14.53
C LYS A 60 -10.61 2.15 -14.37
N LEU A 61 -10.87 2.79 -13.23
CA LEU A 61 -10.31 4.11 -12.91
C LEU A 61 -8.79 4.08 -12.86
N GLY A 62 -8.20 3.09 -12.19
CA GLY A 62 -6.75 2.92 -12.14
C GLY A 62 -6.12 2.83 -13.53
N LYS A 63 -6.71 2.05 -14.43
CA LYS A 63 -6.27 1.93 -15.84
C LYS A 63 -6.43 3.25 -16.60
N GLN A 64 -7.56 3.92 -16.44
CA GLN A 64 -7.85 5.19 -17.11
C GLN A 64 -6.86 6.30 -16.75
N TYR A 65 -6.45 6.36 -15.49
CA TYR A 65 -5.50 7.37 -14.98
C TYR A 65 -4.05 6.86 -14.97
N HIS A 66 -3.76 5.69 -15.53
CA HIS A 66 -2.43 5.04 -15.49
C HIS A 66 -1.86 4.95 -14.06
N ALA A 67 -2.74 4.73 -13.07
CA ALA A 67 -2.39 4.68 -11.67
C ALA A 67 -2.07 3.24 -11.21
N ARG A 68 -1.21 3.14 -10.22
CA ARG A 68 -0.87 1.91 -9.51
C ARG A 68 -1.94 1.67 -8.43
N LEU A 69 -3.04 1.02 -8.81
CA LEU A 69 -4.14 0.73 -7.90
C LEU A 69 -4.04 -0.71 -7.37
N PHE A 70 -3.82 -0.83 -6.07
CA PHE A 70 -3.79 -2.11 -5.37
C PHE A 70 -5.15 -2.42 -4.73
N ILE A 71 -5.57 -3.68 -4.80
CA ILE A 71 -6.76 -4.19 -4.12
C ILE A 71 -6.33 -4.86 -2.82
N ASN A 72 -6.92 -4.46 -1.70
CA ASN A 72 -6.60 -5.05 -0.41
C ASN A 72 -7.38 -6.35 -0.19
N ASP A 73 -6.71 -7.43 0.19
CA ASP A 73 -7.20 -8.77 0.57
C ASP A 73 -7.93 -9.57 -0.53
N TYR A 74 -8.79 -9.00 -1.34
CA TYR A 74 -9.61 -9.70 -2.35
C TYR A 74 -8.80 -10.15 -3.57
N TRP A 75 -7.79 -11.00 -3.35
CA TRP A 75 -6.84 -11.42 -4.38
C TRP A 75 -7.49 -12.21 -5.53
N GLN A 76 -8.54 -13.02 -5.26
CA GLN A 76 -9.27 -13.73 -6.31
C GLN A 76 -9.96 -12.75 -7.28
N LEU A 77 -10.61 -11.71 -6.76
CA LEU A 77 -11.22 -10.67 -7.58
C LEU A 77 -10.16 -9.83 -8.30
N ALA A 78 -9.02 -9.57 -7.65
CA ALA A 78 -7.90 -8.87 -8.29
C ALA A 78 -7.36 -9.66 -9.49
N ILE A 79 -7.23 -10.99 -9.39
CA ILE A 79 -6.86 -11.87 -10.50
C ILE A 79 -7.95 -11.85 -11.57
N LYS A 80 -9.20 -12.12 -11.19
CA LYS A 80 -10.35 -12.21 -12.11
C LYS A 80 -10.49 -10.98 -13.00
N HIS A 81 -10.27 -9.79 -12.43
CA HIS A 81 -10.46 -8.51 -13.12
C HIS A 81 -9.16 -7.81 -13.54
N GLN A 82 -8.02 -8.53 -13.47
CA GLN A 82 -6.71 -8.04 -13.91
C GLN A 82 -6.35 -6.68 -13.30
N ALA A 83 -6.34 -6.62 -11.96
CA ALA A 83 -5.88 -5.47 -11.21
C ALA A 83 -4.40 -5.18 -11.47
N TYR A 84 -3.92 -4.00 -11.10
CA TYR A 84 -2.49 -3.69 -11.10
C TYR A 84 -1.72 -4.54 -10.09
N GLY A 85 -2.30 -4.77 -8.92
CA GLY A 85 -1.72 -5.59 -7.87
C GLY A 85 -2.67 -5.80 -6.70
N VAL A 86 -2.21 -6.56 -5.74
CA VAL A 86 -2.91 -6.87 -4.50
C VAL A 86 -2.02 -6.55 -3.30
N HIS A 87 -2.64 -6.12 -2.19
CA HIS A 87 -1.97 -5.92 -0.91
C HIS A 87 -2.53 -6.88 0.12
N LEU A 88 -1.65 -7.61 0.82
CA LEU A 88 -2.03 -8.63 1.80
C LEU A 88 -1.43 -8.34 3.18
N GLY A 89 -2.22 -8.56 4.23
CA GLY A 89 -1.75 -8.67 5.60
C GLY A 89 -1.15 -10.04 5.89
N GLN A 90 -0.59 -10.24 7.08
CA GLN A 90 0.04 -11.52 7.46
C GLN A 90 -0.95 -12.69 7.48
N GLU A 91 -2.16 -12.46 8.00
CA GLU A 91 -3.22 -13.48 8.04
C GLU A 91 -3.65 -13.87 6.63
N ASP A 92 -3.78 -12.90 5.72
CA ASP A 92 -4.17 -13.13 4.33
C ASP A 92 -3.08 -13.88 3.54
N LEU A 93 -1.79 -13.66 3.87
CA LEU A 93 -0.68 -14.40 3.26
C LEU A 93 -0.73 -15.91 3.51
N ASP A 94 -1.26 -16.33 4.65
CA ASP A 94 -1.30 -17.74 5.03
C ASP A 94 -2.40 -18.51 4.29
N ILE A 95 -3.40 -17.80 3.74
CA ILE A 95 -4.55 -18.38 3.03
C ILE A 95 -4.55 -18.09 1.52
N ALA A 96 -3.80 -17.09 1.05
CA ALA A 96 -3.76 -16.71 -0.35
C ALA A 96 -2.93 -17.69 -1.21
N ASP A 97 -3.43 -17.98 -2.40
CA ASP A 97 -2.63 -18.69 -3.41
C ASP A 97 -1.64 -17.71 -4.08
N LEU A 98 -0.46 -17.59 -3.46
CA LEU A 98 0.61 -16.72 -3.95
C LEU A 98 1.11 -17.11 -5.35
N ASN A 99 1.01 -18.39 -5.72
CA ASN A 99 1.36 -18.85 -7.06
C ASN A 99 0.34 -18.36 -8.09
N ALA A 100 -0.96 -18.43 -7.79
CA ALA A 100 -2.00 -17.90 -8.66
C ALA A 100 -1.83 -16.38 -8.88
N ILE A 101 -1.56 -15.61 -7.82
CA ILE A 101 -1.28 -14.17 -7.90
C ILE A 101 -0.09 -13.89 -8.80
N LYS A 102 1.00 -14.64 -8.64
CA LYS A 102 2.22 -14.52 -9.44
C LYS A 102 2.00 -14.88 -10.90
N HIS A 103 1.32 -16.00 -11.20
CA HIS A 103 1.02 -16.42 -12.56
C HIS A 103 0.08 -15.45 -13.28
N ALA A 104 -0.79 -14.77 -12.56
CA ALA A 104 -1.64 -13.71 -13.11
C ALA A 104 -0.85 -12.42 -13.42
N GLY A 105 0.44 -12.36 -13.09
CA GLY A 105 1.29 -11.19 -13.32
C GLY A 105 0.98 -10.00 -12.40
N LEU A 106 0.23 -10.23 -11.30
CA LEU A 106 -0.09 -9.17 -10.36
C LEU A 106 1.10 -8.84 -9.48
N ARG A 107 1.18 -7.59 -9.10
CA ARG A 107 2.11 -7.10 -8.09
C ARG A 107 1.59 -7.44 -6.70
N LEU A 108 2.50 -7.78 -5.78
CA LEU A 108 2.18 -8.10 -4.40
C LEU A 108 2.81 -7.10 -3.44
N GLY A 109 1.98 -6.43 -2.64
CA GLY A 109 2.40 -5.69 -1.47
C GLY A 109 2.15 -6.49 -0.19
N ILE A 110 3.05 -6.43 0.77
CA ILE A 110 2.94 -7.15 2.05
C ILE A 110 3.10 -6.18 3.21
N SER A 111 2.15 -6.20 4.16
CA SER A 111 2.29 -5.51 5.46
C SER A 111 3.20 -6.28 6.41
N THR A 112 4.07 -5.54 7.11
CA THR A 112 4.94 -6.09 8.17
C THR A 112 4.90 -5.21 9.42
N HIS A 113 4.93 -5.83 10.61
CA HIS A 113 4.77 -5.15 11.89
C HIS A 113 5.97 -5.35 12.83
N ASP A 114 6.86 -6.26 12.50
CA ASP A 114 8.08 -6.53 13.24
C ASP A 114 9.18 -7.11 12.31
N GLU A 115 10.32 -7.42 12.90
CA GLU A 115 11.48 -7.97 12.19
C GLU A 115 11.22 -9.38 11.62
N ALA A 116 10.50 -10.23 12.34
CA ALA A 116 10.21 -11.58 11.87
C ALA A 116 9.32 -11.58 10.62
N GLU A 117 8.27 -10.74 10.64
CA GLU A 117 7.40 -10.54 9.48
C GLU A 117 8.14 -9.89 8.31
N LEU A 118 9.07 -8.98 8.58
CA LEU A 118 9.92 -8.39 7.55
C LEU A 118 10.77 -9.45 6.85
N GLN A 119 11.42 -10.34 7.60
CA GLN A 119 12.20 -11.41 7.01
C GLN A 119 11.35 -12.43 6.24
N LYS A 120 10.15 -12.75 6.76
CA LYS A 120 9.15 -13.59 6.04
C LYS A 120 8.75 -12.93 4.71
N ALA A 121 8.44 -11.63 4.72
CA ALA A 121 8.07 -10.90 3.52
C ALA A 121 9.21 -10.87 2.49
N LYS A 122 10.44 -10.56 2.90
CA LYS A 122 11.61 -10.54 2.00
C LYS A 122 11.82 -11.88 1.29
N ALA A 123 11.63 -13.00 1.98
CA ALA A 123 11.79 -14.34 1.41
C ALA A 123 10.78 -14.66 0.29
N LEU A 124 9.68 -13.93 0.22
CA LEU A 124 8.66 -14.08 -0.83
C LEU A 124 8.94 -13.22 -2.08
N TYR A 125 9.93 -12.33 -2.04
CA TYR A 125 10.27 -11.38 -3.11
C TYR A 125 9.06 -10.59 -3.62
N PRO A 126 8.32 -9.87 -2.73
CA PRO A 126 7.15 -9.09 -3.12
C PRO A 126 7.53 -7.88 -3.96
N SER A 127 6.52 -7.25 -4.56
CA SER A 127 6.70 -6.03 -5.35
C SER A 127 7.03 -4.81 -4.47
N TYR A 128 6.52 -4.78 -3.24
CA TYR A 128 6.90 -3.84 -2.20
C TYR A 128 6.58 -4.35 -0.80
N ILE A 129 7.22 -3.76 0.20
CA ILE A 129 6.99 -4.07 1.63
C ILE A 129 6.46 -2.83 2.34
N ALA A 130 5.34 -2.97 3.03
CA ALA A 130 4.81 -1.92 3.90
C ALA A 130 5.28 -2.14 5.33
N LEU A 131 5.90 -1.11 5.90
CA LEU A 131 6.52 -1.07 7.21
C LEU A 131 5.63 -0.28 8.17
N GLY A 132 5.12 -0.88 9.20
CA GLY A 132 4.21 -0.18 10.14
C GLY A 132 3.71 -1.08 11.25
N HIS A 133 2.87 -0.55 12.14
CA HIS A 133 2.48 0.87 12.19
C HIS A 133 3.57 1.71 12.87
N ILE A 134 3.85 2.87 12.29
CA ILE A 134 4.97 3.70 12.75
C ILE A 134 4.58 4.49 13.99
N PHE A 135 3.35 5.04 14.05
CA PHE A 135 2.81 5.78 15.17
C PHE A 135 1.51 5.13 15.67
N PRO A 136 1.03 5.49 16.88
CA PRO A 136 -0.28 5.05 17.35
C PRO A 136 -1.38 5.35 16.34
N THR A 137 -2.27 4.39 16.09
CA THR A 137 -3.36 4.51 15.11
C THR A 137 -4.64 3.94 15.67
N THR A 138 -5.77 4.54 15.27
CA THR A 138 -7.12 4.05 15.53
C THR A 138 -7.82 3.53 14.27
N THR A 139 -7.14 3.57 13.12
CA THR A 139 -7.71 3.15 11.84
C THR A 139 -7.87 1.63 11.74
N LYS A 140 -7.01 0.90 12.41
CA LYS A 140 -7.04 -0.56 12.57
C LYS A 140 -6.63 -0.89 14.00
N GLU A 141 -7.29 -1.86 14.60
CA GLU A 141 -6.83 -2.43 15.86
C GLU A 141 -5.50 -3.16 15.64
N MET A 142 -4.48 -2.78 16.38
CA MET A 142 -3.12 -3.28 16.19
C MET A 142 -2.68 -4.08 17.39
N PRO A 143 -2.30 -5.36 17.24
CA PRO A 143 -1.82 -6.19 18.35
C PRO A 143 -0.42 -5.81 18.83
N SER A 144 0.36 -5.11 18.00
CA SER A 144 1.74 -4.69 18.29
C SER A 144 1.81 -3.24 18.75
N LYS A 145 2.94 -2.86 19.37
CA LYS A 145 3.25 -1.46 19.69
C LYS A 145 3.73 -0.71 18.44
N PRO A 146 3.53 0.64 18.38
CA PRO A 146 4.11 1.44 17.31
C PRO A 146 5.62 1.28 17.23
N GLN A 147 6.15 1.11 16.01
CA GLN A 147 7.59 0.85 15.81
C GLN A 147 8.46 2.10 15.94
N GLY A 148 7.94 3.26 15.58
CA GLY A 148 8.66 4.54 15.62
C GLY A 148 9.64 4.73 14.46
N LEU A 149 10.17 5.95 14.36
CA LEU A 149 11.06 6.37 13.25
C LEU A 149 12.41 5.65 13.27
N LYS A 150 12.95 5.32 14.46
CA LYS A 150 14.24 4.62 14.55
C LYS A 150 14.18 3.21 13.98
N ALA A 151 13.11 2.47 14.30
CA ALA A 151 12.89 1.14 13.72
C ALA A 151 12.63 1.22 12.22
N LEU A 152 11.82 2.19 11.77
CA LEU A 152 11.56 2.41 10.35
C LEU A 152 12.87 2.62 9.58
N LYS A 153 13.76 3.52 10.05
CA LYS A 153 15.04 3.77 9.41
C LYS A 153 15.88 2.50 9.30
N HIS A 154 15.96 1.74 10.38
CA HIS A 154 16.70 0.47 10.39
C HIS A 154 16.14 -0.54 9.39
N GLN A 155 14.81 -0.70 9.32
CA GLN A 155 14.16 -1.61 8.37
C GLN A 155 14.36 -1.17 6.90
N VAL A 156 14.37 0.13 6.62
CA VAL A 156 14.68 0.66 5.29
C VAL A 156 16.12 0.30 4.90
N GLU A 157 17.08 0.45 5.81
CA GLU A 157 18.49 0.06 5.59
C GLU A 157 18.65 -1.44 5.33
N GLN A 158 17.78 -2.29 5.90
CA GLN A 158 17.78 -3.74 5.69
C GLN A 158 17.07 -4.19 4.39
N THR A 159 16.39 -3.28 3.69
CA THR A 159 15.59 -3.58 2.50
C THR A 159 16.00 -2.77 1.26
N PRO A 160 17.31 -2.66 0.93
CA PRO A 160 17.79 -1.80 -0.15
C PRO A 160 17.23 -2.20 -1.53
N ASP A 161 16.92 -3.49 -1.70
CA ASP A 161 16.44 -4.05 -2.98
C ASP A 161 14.93 -3.97 -3.15
N PHE A 162 14.19 -3.65 -2.10
CA PHE A 162 12.74 -3.60 -2.12
C PHE A 162 12.21 -2.16 -2.13
N PRO A 163 11.15 -1.85 -2.91
CA PRO A 163 10.33 -0.68 -2.67
C PRO A 163 9.71 -0.77 -1.27
N THR A 164 9.80 0.31 -0.49
CA THR A 164 9.27 0.37 0.88
C THR A 164 8.20 1.43 1.04
N VAL A 165 7.21 1.16 1.88
CA VAL A 165 6.10 2.05 2.19
C VAL A 165 5.95 2.16 3.70
N ALA A 166 6.07 3.35 4.28
CA ALA A 166 5.74 3.58 5.68
C ALA A 166 4.23 3.77 5.85
N ILE A 167 3.64 3.14 6.88
CA ILE A 167 2.21 3.22 7.17
C ILE A 167 1.92 3.25 8.67
N GLY A 168 0.79 3.82 9.05
CA GLY A 168 0.21 3.73 10.38
C GLY A 168 0.46 4.96 11.25
N GLY A 169 -0.63 5.70 11.54
CA GLY A 169 -0.64 6.87 12.41
C GLY A 169 0.15 8.07 11.88
N ILE A 170 0.44 8.10 10.57
CA ILE A 170 1.18 9.19 9.95
C ILE A 170 0.21 10.37 9.69
N SER A 171 0.50 11.52 10.26
CA SER A 171 -0.20 12.79 10.00
C SER A 171 0.63 13.67 9.05
N LEU A 172 0.02 14.74 8.52
CA LEU A 172 0.71 15.68 7.64
C LEU A 172 2.00 16.21 8.26
N GLU A 173 1.97 16.55 9.56
CA GLU A 173 3.09 17.11 10.31
C GLU A 173 4.24 16.10 10.50
N ARG A 174 3.93 14.80 10.48
CA ARG A 174 4.91 13.72 10.67
C ARG A 174 5.59 13.28 9.37
N VAL A 175 5.02 13.63 8.22
CA VAL A 175 5.55 13.20 6.91
C VAL A 175 7.00 13.60 6.69
N PRO A 176 7.47 14.83 7.01
CA PRO A 176 8.88 15.19 6.83
C PRO A 176 9.84 14.26 7.57
N ASP A 177 9.54 13.91 8.84
CA ASP A 177 10.37 13.00 9.62
C ASP A 177 10.34 11.56 9.10
N VAL A 178 9.18 11.12 8.60
CA VAL A 178 9.03 9.81 7.96
C VAL A 178 9.87 9.74 6.69
N VAL A 179 9.80 10.73 5.82
CA VAL A 179 10.59 10.80 4.58
C VAL A 179 12.09 10.87 4.87
N ALA A 180 12.50 11.57 5.94
CA ALA A 180 13.90 11.65 6.36
C ALA A 180 14.51 10.30 6.77
N THR A 181 13.71 9.26 7.04
CA THR A 181 14.21 7.89 7.28
C THR A 181 14.75 7.22 6.01
N GLY A 182 14.51 7.78 4.83
CA GLY A 182 14.88 7.19 3.55
C GLY A 182 13.84 6.23 2.97
N VAL A 183 12.66 6.07 3.61
CA VAL A 183 11.58 5.26 3.07
C VAL A 183 11.13 5.78 1.70
N GLY A 184 10.85 4.87 0.76
CA GLY A 184 10.54 5.26 -0.62
C GLY A 184 9.15 5.86 -0.80
N SER A 185 8.20 5.60 0.11
CA SER A 185 6.79 5.94 -0.07
C SER A 185 6.08 6.07 1.28
N VAL A 186 5.00 6.84 1.32
CA VAL A 186 4.22 7.08 2.54
C VAL A 186 2.75 6.79 2.30
N ALA A 187 2.19 5.84 3.04
CA ALA A 187 0.78 5.51 3.00
C ALA A 187 0.00 6.21 4.13
N LEU A 188 -1.13 6.79 3.77
CA LEU A 188 -2.00 7.54 4.69
C LEU A 188 -3.47 7.13 4.48
N VAL A 189 -4.23 7.24 5.56
CA VAL A 189 -5.69 7.01 5.58
C VAL A 189 -6.40 8.27 6.09
N SER A 190 -6.55 8.37 7.39
CA SER A 190 -7.33 9.42 8.06
C SER A 190 -6.77 10.84 7.89
N ALA A 191 -5.47 10.99 7.68
CA ALA A 191 -4.85 12.29 7.42
C ALA A 191 -5.41 12.98 6.17
N ILE A 192 -5.93 12.20 5.21
CA ILE A 192 -6.60 12.71 4.01
C ILE A 192 -8.12 12.67 4.21
N THR A 193 -8.67 11.50 4.51
CA THR A 193 -10.13 11.28 4.48
C THR A 193 -10.90 12.01 5.57
N LYS A 194 -10.24 12.42 6.66
CA LYS A 194 -10.83 13.21 7.75
C LYS A 194 -10.43 14.68 7.73
N ALA A 195 -9.63 15.12 6.76
CA ALA A 195 -9.23 16.51 6.65
C ALA A 195 -10.41 17.39 6.17
N PRO A 196 -10.68 18.54 6.80
CA PRO A 196 -11.69 19.47 6.33
C PRO A 196 -11.44 19.97 4.90
N ASP A 197 -10.19 20.27 4.56
CA ASP A 197 -9.73 20.55 3.19
C ASP A 197 -8.77 19.44 2.74
N TRP A 198 -9.36 18.32 2.36
CA TRP A 198 -8.60 17.16 1.89
C TRP A 198 -7.80 17.44 0.62
N GLN A 199 -8.26 18.36 -0.24
CA GLN A 199 -7.59 18.73 -1.48
C GLN A 199 -6.28 19.46 -1.21
N GLN A 200 -6.30 20.45 -0.30
CA GLN A 200 -5.11 21.16 0.12
C GLN A 200 -4.12 20.23 0.82
N VAL A 201 -4.63 19.38 1.72
CA VAL A 201 -3.78 18.37 2.40
C VAL A 201 -3.15 17.42 1.41
N THR A 202 -3.89 16.91 0.41
CA THR A 202 -3.35 16.00 -0.61
C THR A 202 -2.27 16.67 -1.43
N ARG A 203 -2.48 17.92 -1.88
CA ARG A 203 -1.43 18.69 -2.60
C ARG A 203 -0.16 18.82 -1.78
N LYS A 204 -0.29 19.24 -0.53
CA LYS A 204 0.87 19.41 0.37
C LYS A 204 1.59 18.09 0.64
N LEU A 205 0.87 16.98 0.74
CA LEU A 205 1.45 15.64 0.87
C LEU A 205 2.22 15.24 -0.40
N LEU A 206 1.70 15.52 -1.59
CA LEU A 206 2.41 15.27 -2.86
C LEU A 206 3.73 16.07 -2.92
N GLU A 207 3.72 17.34 -2.49
CA GLU A 207 4.96 18.14 -2.39
C GLU A 207 5.98 17.50 -1.44
N LEU A 208 5.56 17.15 -0.24
CA LEU A 208 6.44 16.62 0.80
C LEU A 208 7.02 15.24 0.45
N VAL A 209 6.24 14.37 -0.19
CA VAL A 209 6.63 12.99 -0.48
C VAL A 209 7.32 12.86 -1.84
N GLU A 210 6.85 13.61 -2.85
CA GLU A 210 7.28 13.43 -4.25
C GLU A 210 8.08 14.62 -4.79
N GLY A 211 8.18 15.72 -4.04
CA GLY A 211 8.84 16.94 -4.49
C GLY A 211 8.11 17.63 -5.65
N LYS A 212 6.85 17.33 -5.89
CA LYS A 212 6.05 17.94 -6.96
C LYS A 212 5.50 19.27 -6.46
N PRO A 213 5.77 20.40 -7.15
CA PRO A 213 5.16 21.67 -6.77
C PRO A 213 3.64 21.61 -6.90
N SER A 214 2.93 22.28 -6.00
CA SER A 214 1.48 22.47 -6.11
C SER A 214 1.18 23.33 -7.35
N CYS A 215 0.42 22.80 -8.28
CA CYS A 215 -0.19 23.59 -9.36
C CYS A 215 -1.42 24.37 -8.86
#